data_ec1d00b75eb978af2e7780ad6c6734d2
#
_entry.id   ec1d00b75eb978af2e7780ad6c6734d2
#
_cell.length_a   1.000
_cell.length_b   1.000
_cell.length_c   1.000
_cell.angle_alpha   90.00
_cell.angle_beta   90.00
_cell.angle_gamma   90.00
#
_symmetry.space_group_name_H-M   'P 1'
#
loop_
_entity.id
_entity.type
_entity.pdbx_description
1 polymer ?
#
loop_
_entity_poly.entity_id
_entity_poly.type
_entity_poly.pdbx_seq_one_letter_code
_entity_poly.pdbx_strand_id
1 'polypeptide(L)'
;NRTGWAAMPARFSRQKTNAMDMIEIDGSAGGGQLLRTALSLSLCTGTGFTMRSIRAKRSRPGLMRQHLTAVNAATRIGNACTHGAELGATDLRFEPGVVLPGEYAFATGSAGSATLVLQTVLPPLWRCDAPSRLRLEGGTHNPLAPSADFIADTYLPALKRIGIDASVELERPGFFPAGGGILHATVAPATALRHAEFLDRGALQSIEAVALLSGLSSSIGERELQTLGARFALPETALHLRQVRPSIGPGNALLLRVRHEHHTETFTGHGERGTSAENVAMRLADEARAWLGSDACVAEHLSDQLLLPMALAGGGAFTTPAISDHLRSNARLIGQFLPVGIEWIETPCGWRVTVAS
;
A
#
# COMPACT_ATOMS: atom_id res chain seq x y z
N ASN A 1 24.85 19.98 -33.82
CA ASN A 1 25.15 18.61 -33.39
C ASN A 1 24.12 18.21 -32.32
N ARG A 2 23.07 17.53 -32.76
CA ARG A 2 22.07 16.92 -31.93
C ARG A 2 22.52 15.47 -31.66
N THR A 3 22.83 15.14 -30.45
CA THR A 3 22.95 13.75 -30.01
C THR A 3 21.71 13.40 -29.23
N GLY A 4 20.78 12.70 -29.91
CA GLY A 4 19.59 12.14 -29.32
C GLY A 4 19.99 10.94 -28.44
N TRP A 5 19.61 10.96 -27.19
CA TRP A 5 19.59 9.81 -26.33
C TRP A 5 18.26 9.08 -26.58
N ALA A 6 18.33 8.01 -27.34
CA ALA A 6 17.22 7.07 -27.47
C ALA A 6 17.07 6.31 -26.15
N ALA A 7 15.95 6.46 -25.49
CA ALA A 7 15.58 5.63 -24.35
C ALA A 7 15.49 4.16 -24.81
N MET A 8 16.43 3.33 -24.39
CA MET A 8 16.32 1.89 -24.54
C MET A 8 15.18 1.37 -23.67
N PRO A 9 14.24 0.56 -24.21
CA PRO A 9 13.31 -0.19 -23.37
C PRO A 9 14.13 -1.17 -22.53
N ALA A 10 13.99 -1.12 -21.22
CA ALA A 10 14.60 -2.07 -20.29
C ALA A 10 13.99 -3.47 -20.51
N ARG A 11 14.45 -4.17 -21.54
CA ARG A 11 14.26 -5.61 -21.68
C ARG A 11 15.30 -6.27 -20.80
N PHE A 12 14.93 -6.61 -19.57
CA PHE A 12 15.69 -7.59 -18.81
C PHE A 12 15.61 -8.93 -19.55
N SER A 13 16.72 -9.33 -20.17
CA SER A 13 16.84 -10.62 -20.84
C SER A 13 16.63 -11.75 -19.82
N ARG A 14 15.87 -12.75 -20.22
CA ARG A 14 15.68 -14.01 -19.49
C ARG A 14 17.05 -14.61 -19.13
N GLN A 15 17.52 -14.42 -17.91
CA GLN A 15 18.47 -15.35 -17.33
C GLN A 15 17.66 -16.55 -16.78
N LYS A 16 17.95 -17.74 -17.31
CA LYS A 16 17.49 -18.99 -16.68
C LYS A 16 18.09 -19.04 -15.28
N THR A 17 17.26 -18.88 -14.26
CA THR A 17 17.67 -19.04 -12.87
C THR A 17 18.13 -20.49 -12.67
N ASN A 18 19.42 -20.67 -12.45
CA ASN A 18 19.95 -21.91 -11.90
C ASN A 18 19.42 -22.05 -10.46
N ALA A 19 19.22 -23.27 -9.99
CA ALA A 19 18.77 -23.60 -8.63
C ALA A 19 19.66 -23.04 -7.48
N MET A 20 20.68 -22.23 -7.81
CA MET A 20 21.68 -21.65 -6.89
C MET A 20 21.39 -20.19 -6.46
N ASP A 21 20.45 -19.46 -7.09
CA ASP A 21 20.28 -18.02 -6.83
C ASP A 21 18.97 -17.70 -6.08
N MET A 22 18.67 -18.46 -5.02
CA MET A 22 17.52 -18.13 -4.16
C MET A 22 17.94 -17.19 -3.03
N ILE A 23 17.17 -16.13 -2.83
CA ILE A 23 17.40 -15.19 -1.73
C ILE A 23 16.85 -15.78 -0.44
N GLU A 24 17.69 -15.88 0.60
CA GLU A 24 17.24 -16.26 1.94
C GLU A 24 16.79 -15.02 2.72
N ILE A 25 15.56 -15.03 3.23
CA ILE A 25 14.94 -13.91 3.94
C ILE A 25 14.57 -14.35 5.35
N ASP A 26 15.02 -13.59 6.36
CA ASP A 26 14.52 -13.72 7.73
C ASP A 26 13.21 -12.94 7.91
N GLY A 27 12.10 -13.66 8.00
CA GLY A 27 10.76 -13.12 8.24
C GLY A 27 10.47 -12.76 9.69
N SER A 28 11.39 -13.00 10.64
CA SER A 28 11.18 -12.79 12.07
C SER A 28 11.06 -11.31 12.45
N ALA A 29 11.84 -10.45 11.81
CA ALA A 29 11.91 -9.01 12.10
C ALA A 29 10.74 -8.21 11.53
N GLY A 30 10.03 -8.75 10.52
CA GLY A 30 8.96 -8.07 9.81
C GLY A 30 7.57 -8.64 10.09
N GLY A 31 6.56 -7.87 9.73
CA GLY A 31 5.18 -8.32 9.64
C GLY A 31 4.89 -8.94 8.27
N GLY A 32 3.61 -8.92 7.88
CA GLY A 32 3.20 -9.34 6.55
C GLY A 32 3.75 -8.48 5.40
N GLN A 33 4.31 -7.31 5.69
CA GLN A 33 4.89 -6.42 4.69
C GLN A 33 6.08 -7.06 3.97
N LEU A 34 7.07 -7.59 4.71
CA LEU A 34 8.24 -8.23 4.09
C LEU A 34 7.85 -9.34 3.11
N LEU A 35 6.87 -10.17 3.50
CA LEU A 35 6.37 -11.22 2.62
C LEU A 35 5.78 -10.65 1.33
N ARG A 36 4.93 -9.63 1.44
CA ARG A 36 4.28 -9.02 0.26
C ARG A 36 5.28 -8.34 -0.67
N THR A 37 6.24 -7.61 -0.10
CA THR A 37 7.32 -6.99 -0.88
C THR A 37 8.21 -8.05 -1.55
N ALA A 38 8.55 -9.15 -0.85
CA ALA A 38 9.33 -10.24 -1.43
C ALA A 38 8.60 -10.92 -2.59
N LEU A 39 7.28 -11.17 -2.46
CA LEU A 39 6.47 -11.72 -3.54
C LEU A 39 6.44 -10.80 -4.77
N SER A 40 6.22 -9.50 -4.56
CA SER A 40 6.23 -8.51 -5.64
C SER A 40 7.59 -8.42 -6.33
N LEU A 41 8.67 -8.33 -5.56
CA LEU A 41 10.04 -8.27 -6.07
C LEU A 41 10.41 -9.55 -6.83
N SER A 42 10.11 -10.72 -6.26
CA SER A 42 10.37 -12.00 -6.90
C SER A 42 9.72 -12.08 -8.29
N LEU A 43 8.44 -11.71 -8.39
CA LEU A 43 7.73 -11.67 -9.67
C LEU A 43 8.29 -10.62 -10.65
N CYS A 44 8.74 -9.47 -10.13
CA CYS A 44 9.30 -8.39 -10.97
C CYS A 44 10.70 -8.69 -11.48
N THR A 45 11.52 -9.42 -10.69
CA THR A 45 12.93 -9.70 -11.02
C THR A 45 13.17 -11.08 -11.62
N GLY A 46 12.23 -12.02 -11.43
CA GLY A 46 12.41 -13.42 -11.78
C GLY A 46 13.29 -14.19 -10.80
N THR A 47 13.61 -13.62 -9.64
CA THR A 47 14.47 -14.22 -8.61
C THR A 47 13.62 -14.90 -7.54
N GLY A 48 13.85 -16.19 -7.30
CA GLY A 48 13.16 -16.93 -6.24
C GLY A 48 13.67 -16.58 -4.84
N PHE A 49 12.88 -16.91 -3.82
CA PHE A 49 13.29 -16.71 -2.43
C PHE A 49 12.79 -17.82 -1.51
N THR A 50 13.51 -18.01 -0.39
CA THR A 50 13.04 -18.74 0.78
C THR A 50 12.90 -17.77 1.95
N MET A 51 11.73 -17.66 2.51
CA MET A 51 11.49 -16.87 3.73
C MET A 51 11.29 -17.80 4.90
N ARG A 52 12.08 -17.63 5.97
CA ARG A 52 12.02 -18.42 7.21
C ARG A 52 11.50 -17.58 8.37
N SER A 53 10.99 -18.26 9.40
CA SER A 53 10.52 -17.61 10.64
C SER A 53 9.48 -16.52 10.40
N ILE A 54 8.57 -16.75 9.45
CA ILE A 54 7.54 -15.78 9.05
C ILE A 54 6.76 -15.34 10.28
N ARG A 55 6.84 -14.03 10.60
CA ARG A 55 6.12 -13.40 11.71
C ARG A 55 6.39 -14.02 13.09
N ALA A 56 7.58 -14.59 13.31
CA ALA A 56 7.91 -15.32 14.54
C ALA A 56 7.73 -14.47 15.82
N LYS A 57 7.94 -13.16 15.75
CA LYS A 57 7.78 -12.22 16.89
C LYS A 57 6.33 -11.76 17.12
N ARG A 58 5.35 -12.24 16.35
CA ARG A 58 3.94 -11.88 16.53
C ARG A 58 3.21 -12.88 17.41
N SER A 59 2.13 -12.46 18.07
CA SER A 59 1.29 -13.33 18.93
C SER A 59 0.75 -14.56 18.21
N ARG A 60 0.61 -14.48 16.88
CA ARG A 60 0.28 -15.62 16.01
C ARG A 60 1.30 -15.67 14.89
N PRO A 61 2.38 -16.47 15.04
CA PRO A 61 3.39 -16.66 14.00
C PRO A 61 2.83 -17.33 12.74
N GLY A 62 3.59 -17.27 11.67
CA GLY A 62 3.27 -17.92 10.39
C GLY A 62 2.25 -17.16 9.54
N LEU A 63 1.85 -17.80 8.44
CA LEU A 63 0.94 -17.24 7.45
C LEU A 63 -0.49 -17.17 8.01
N MET A 64 -1.06 -15.99 8.09
CA MET A 64 -2.49 -15.78 8.34
C MET A 64 -3.25 -15.79 7.01
N ARG A 65 -4.59 -15.88 7.04
CA ARG A 65 -5.45 -15.92 5.83
C ARG A 65 -5.10 -14.86 4.80
N GLN A 66 -4.95 -13.59 5.20
CA GLN A 66 -4.59 -12.52 4.26
C GLN A 66 -3.19 -12.69 3.64
N HIS A 67 -2.23 -13.26 4.40
CA HIS A 67 -0.89 -13.54 3.89
C HIS A 67 -0.94 -14.67 2.87
N LEU A 68 -1.67 -15.73 3.19
CA LEU A 68 -1.88 -16.85 2.28
C LEU A 68 -2.61 -16.40 1.00
N THR A 69 -3.61 -15.50 1.11
CA THR A 69 -4.26 -14.91 -0.07
C THR A 69 -3.27 -14.14 -0.94
N ALA A 70 -2.36 -13.37 -0.34
CA ALA A 70 -1.32 -12.66 -1.09
C ALA A 70 -0.36 -13.62 -1.79
N VAL A 71 0.07 -14.71 -1.12
CA VAL A 71 0.88 -15.78 -1.73
C VAL A 71 0.14 -16.41 -2.91
N ASN A 72 -1.11 -16.82 -2.70
CA ASN A 72 -1.92 -17.47 -3.74
C ASN A 72 -2.18 -16.54 -4.94
N ALA A 73 -2.41 -15.24 -4.67
CA ALA A 73 -2.56 -14.24 -5.73
C ALA A 73 -1.27 -14.09 -6.53
N ALA A 74 -0.13 -13.94 -5.87
CA ALA A 74 1.18 -13.87 -6.52
C ALA A 74 1.49 -15.15 -7.32
N THR A 75 1.21 -16.33 -6.73
CA THR A 75 1.37 -17.63 -7.41
C THR A 75 0.54 -17.70 -8.68
N ARG A 76 -0.73 -17.28 -8.61
CA ARG A 76 -1.65 -17.36 -9.75
C ARG A 76 -1.28 -16.42 -10.89
N ILE A 77 -0.99 -15.15 -10.59
CA ILE A 77 -0.63 -14.18 -11.65
C ILE A 77 0.73 -14.48 -12.25
N GLY A 78 1.67 -15.02 -11.44
CA GLY A 78 3.05 -15.30 -11.82
C GLY A 78 3.29 -16.71 -12.32
N ASN A 79 2.26 -17.56 -12.40
CA ASN A 79 2.43 -18.99 -12.69
C ASN A 79 3.62 -19.60 -11.91
N ALA A 80 3.68 -19.25 -10.62
CA ALA A 80 4.78 -19.55 -9.73
C ALA A 80 4.63 -20.92 -9.05
N CYS A 81 5.75 -21.51 -8.62
CA CYS A 81 5.77 -22.69 -7.78
C CYS A 81 6.01 -22.29 -6.32
N THR A 82 5.29 -22.89 -5.38
CA THR A 82 5.41 -22.58 -3.96
C THR A 82 5.47 -23.84 -3.11
N HIS A 83 6.26 -23.77 -2.03
CA HIS A 83 6.26 -24.79 -0.97
C HIS A 83 6.05 -24.09 0.38
N GLY A 84 5.22 -24.67 1.24
CA GLY A 84 4.85 -24.04 2.52
C GLY A 84 3.77 -22.97 2.41
N ALA A 85 3.01 -22.90 1.33
CA ALA A 85 1.88 -21.97 1.16
C ALA A 85 0.63 -22.49 1.89
N GLU A 86 0.72 -22.61 3.23
CA GLU A 86 -0.32 -23.14 4.10
C GLU A 86 -0.60 -22.21 5.26
N LEU A 87 -1.82 -22.28 5.80
CA LEU A 87 -2.19 -21.48 6.98
C LEU A 87 -1.32 -21.87 8.18
N GLY A 88 -0.68 -20.89 8.80
CA GLY A 88 0.22 -21.08 9.94
C GLY A 88 1.64 -21.50 9.58
N ALA A 89 1.97 -21.75 8.30
CA ALA A 89 3.33 -22.07 7.88
C ALA A 89 4.29 -20.93 8.25
N THR A 90 5.43 -21.29 8.82
CA THR A 90 6.49 -20.36 9.24
C THR A 90 7.57 -20.18 8.19
N ASP A 91 7.58 -21.05 7.20
CA ASP A 91 8.56 -21.04 6.11
C ASP A 91 7.82 -21.11 4.77
N LEU A 92 8.32 -20.36 3.80
CA LEU A 92 7.79 -20.30 2.45
C LEU A 92 8.93 -20.26 1.45
N ARG A 93 8.90 -21.17 0.48
CA ARG A 93 9.71 -21.10 -0.73
C ARG A 93 8.82 -20.65 -1.89
N PHE A 94 9.27 -19.67 -2.65
CA PHE A 94 8.57 -19.10 -3.79
C PHE A 94 9.49 -19.02 -5.00
N GLU A 95 9.10 -19.67 -6.08
CA GLU A 95 9.81 -19.70 -7.36
C GLU A 95 8.92 -19.03 -8.41
N PRO A 96 9.28 -17.82 -8.89
CA PRO A 96 8.45 -17.09 -9.82
C PRO A 96 8.47 -17.72 -11.21
N GLY A 97 7.32 -17.75 -11.86
CA GLY A 97 7.20 -18.06 -13.28
C GLY A 97 7.00 -16.79 -14.10
N VAL A 98 6.29 -16.91 -15.22
CA VAL A 98 5.96 -15.79 -16.09
C VAL A 98 4.69 -15.12 -15.59
N VAL A 99 4.76 -13.83 -15.34
CA VAL A 99 3.57 -13.03 -14.97
C VAL A 99 2.69 -12.86 -16.21
N LEU A 100 1.41 -13.17 -16.04
CA LEU A 100 0.43 -13.07 -17.11
C LEU A 100 -0.56 -11.94 -16.83
N PRO A 101 -0.84 -11.05 -17.79
CA PRO A 101 -1.96 -10.13 -17.69
C PRO A 101 -3.28 -10.88 -17.82
N GLY A 102 -4.37 -10.31 -17.27
CA GLY A 102 -5.68 -10.94 -17.39
C GLY A 102 -6.71 -10.48 -16.36
N GLU A 103 -7.76 -11.26 -16.24
CA GLU A 103 -8.83 -11.03 -15.26
C GLU A 103 -8.67 -11.99 -14.07
N TYR A 104 -8.60 -11.42 -12.88
CA TYR A 104 -8.37 -12.17 -11.65
C TYR A 104 -9.39 -11.81 -10.57
N ALA A 105 -9.81 -12.83 -9.83
CA ALA A 105 -10.62 -12.65 -8.63
C ALA A 105 -9.94 -13.32 -7.45
N PHE A 106 -9.78 -12.57 -6.35
CA PHE A 106 -9.19 -13.02 -5.10
C PHE A 106 -10.08 -12.66 -3.93
N ALA A 107 -10.32 -13.62 -3.05
CA ALA A 107 -11.08 -13.41 -1.82
C ALA A 107 -10.24 -13.81 -0.61
N THR A 108 -10.21 -12.97 0.42
CA THR A 108 -9.49 -13.28 1.65
C THR A 108 -10.24 -14.30 2.53
N GLY A 109 -11.51 -14.57 2.24
CA GLY A 109 -12.38 -15.46 3.02
C GLY A 109 -12.58 -14.99 4.46
N SER A 110 -12.29 -13.73 4.75
CA SER A 110 -12.34 -13.11 6.08
C SER A 110 -12.30 -11.58 5.93
N ALA A 111 -12.13 -10.85 7.03
CA ALA A 111 -11.83 -9.43 7.01
C ALA A 111 -10.36 -9.10 6.66
N GLY A 112 -9.58 -10.04 6.14
CA GLY A 112 -8.24 -9.76 5.65
C GLY A 112 -8.24 -8.65 4.58
N SER A 113 -7.21 -7.80 4.55
CA SER A 113 -7.18 -6.63 3.69
C SER A 113 -7.07 -6.99 2.20
N ALA A 114 -8.06 -6.59 1.42
CA ALA A 114 -8.07 -6.64 -0.04
C ALA A 114 -7.04 -5.65 -0.64
N THR A 115 -6.84 -4.51 -0.01
CA THR A 115 -5.89 -3.48 -0.46
C THR A 115 -4.43 -3.95 -0.35
N LEU A 116 -4.09 -4.73 0.68
CA LEU A 116 -2.76 -5.33 0.81
C LEU A 116 -2.51 -6.44 -0.24
N VAL A 117 -3.56 -7.19 -0.63
CA VAL A 117 -3.46 -8.14 -1.75
C VAL A 117 -3.24 -7.38 -3.06
N LEU A 118 -3.99 -6.29 -3.29
CA LEU A 118 -3.78 -5.42 -4.45
C LEU A 118 -2.33 -4.95 -4.54
N GLN A 119 -1.78 -4.38 -3.47
CA GLN A 119 -0.41 -3.87 -3.44
C GLN A 119 0.64 -4.94 -3.72
N THR A 120 0.34 -6.22 -3.40
CA THR A 120 1.25 -7.33 -3.71
C THR A 120 1.30 -7.64 -5.20
N VAL A 121 0.17 -7.60 -5.89
CA VAL A 121 0.07 -8.01 -7.30
C VAL A 121 0.21 -6.85 -8.28
N LEU A 122 0.05 -5.62 -7.82
CA LEU A 122 0.11 -4.42 -8.64
C LEU A 122 1.47 -4.25 -9.35
N PRO A 123 2.65 -4.35 -8.65
CA PRO A 123 3.95 -4.17 -9.29
C PRO A 123 4.24 -5.14 -10.43
N PRO A 124 4.06 -6.45 -10.32
CA PRO A 124 4.29 -7.34 -11.45
C PRO A 124 3.30 -7.13 -12.60
N LEU A 125 2.04 -6.73 -12.32
CA LEU A 125 1.02 -6.56 -13.37
C LEU A 125 1.25 -5.33 -14.25
N TRP A 126 1.72 -4.20 -13.71
CA TRP A 126 2.04 -3.05 -14.57
C TRP A 126 3.23 -3.28 -15.50
N ARG A 127 4.02 -4.33 -15.26
CA ARG A 127 5.16 -4.72 -16.12
C ARG A 127 4.76 -5.64 -17.27
N CYS A 128 3.51 -6.08 -17.32
CA CYS A 128 2.97 -6.85 -18.43
C CYS A 128 2.77 -5.98 -19.68
N ASP A 129 2.54 -6.62 -20.81
CA ASP A 129 2.30 -5.98 -22.11
C ASP A 129 0.80 -5.69 -22.41
N ALA A 130 -0.11 -6.17 -21.56
CA ALA A 130 -1.54 -5.96 -21.65
C ALA A 130 -2.15 -5.59 -20.30
N PRO A 131 -3.30 -4.91 -20.26
CA PRO A 131 -3.94 -4.52 -19.01
C PRO A 131 -4.48 -5.72 -18.23
N SER A 132 -4.60 -5.54 -16.92
CA SER A 132 -5.21 -6.52 -16.02
C SER A 132 -6.38 -5.91 -15.27
N ARG A 133 -7.38 -6.75 -14.96
CA ARG A 133 -8.53 -6.41 -14.12
C ARG A 133 -8.58 -7.33 -12.91
N LEU A 134 -8.81 -6.75 -11.76
CA LEU A 134 -8.84 -7.45 -10.49
C LEU A 134 -10.17 -7.21 -9.79
N ARG A 135 -10.75 -8.28 -9.24
CA ARG A 135 -11.84 -8.22 -8.27
C ARG A 135 -11.31 -8.78 -6.94
N LEU A 136 -11.26 -7.93 -5.93
CA LEU A 136 -10.68 -8.23 -4.63
C LEU A 136 -11.77 -8.18 -3.57
N GLU A 137 -11.97 -9.29 -2.84
CA GLU A 137 -12.97 -9.40 -1.79
C GLU A 137 -12.31 -9.57 -0.43
N GLY A 138 -12.72 -8.73 0.54
CA GLY A 138 -12.16 -8.75 1.90
C GLY A 138 -12.45 -7.47 2.67
N GLY A 139 -11.56 -7.12 3.60
CA GLY A 139 -11.56 -5.83 4.26
C GLY A 139 -10.99 -4.74 3.36
N THR A 140 -11.63 -3.59 3.29
CA THR A 140 -11.19 -2.42 2.53
C THR A 140 -10.87 -1.23 3.42
N HIS A 141 -11.36 -1.27 4.67
CA HIS A 141 -11.15 -0.25 5.71
C HIS A 141 -10.84 -0.97 7.01
N ASN A 142 -9.63 -1.41 7.14
CA ASN A 142 -9.17 -2.19 8.30
C ASN A 142 -8.03 -1.49 9.01
N PRO A 143 -7.94 -1.59 10.35
CA PRO A 143 -6.73 -1.22 11.06
C PRO A 143 -5.50 -1.94 10.51
N LEU A 144 -4.35 -1.27 10.52
CA LEU A 144 -3.05 -1.79 10.06
C LEU A 144 -2.98 -2.15 8.56
N ALA A 145 -3.85 -1.55 7.76
CA ALA A 145 -3.83 -1.67 6.30
C ALA A 145 -4.27 -0.34 5.66
N PRO A 146 -3.77 0.02 4.49
CA PRO A 146 -4.26 1.20 3.79
C PRO A 146 -5.74 1.02 3.46
N SER A 147 -6.53 2.07 3.67
CA SER A 147 -7.94 2.10 3.25
C SER A 147 -8.06 2.14 1.73
N ALA A 148 -9.23 1.76 1.19
CA ALA A 148 -9.49 1.90 -0.24
C ALA A 148 -9.38 3.36 -0.69
N ASP A 149 -9.80 4.31 0.15
CA ASP A 149 -9.68 5.75 -0.11
C ASP A 149 -8.22 6.20 -0.13
N PHE A 150 -7.36 5.73 0.78
CA PHE A 150 -5.94 5.99 0.72
C PHE A 150 -5.32 5.46 -0.58
N ILE A 151 -5.69 4.26 -1.01
CA ILE A 151 -5.22 3.72 -2.30
C ILE A 151 -5.66 4.64 -3.45
N ALA A 152 -6.95 5.03 -3.50
CA ALA A 152 -7.50 5.82 -4.58
C ALA A 152 -6.95 7.26 -4.63
N ASP A 153 -6.87 7.92 -3.48
CA ASP A 153 -6.65 9.36 -3.39
C ASP A 153 -5.19 9.75 -3.13
N THR A 154 -4.37 8.82 -2.59
CA THR A 154 -2.98 9.08 -2.20
C THR A 154 -2.00 8.20 -2.98
N TYR A 155 -2.14 6.87 -2.87
CA TYR A 155 -1.15 5.94 -3.41
C TYR A 155 -1.16 5.90 -4.95
N LEU A 156 -2.31 5.70 -5.60
CA LEU A 156 -2.38 5.64 -7.07
C LEU A 156 -2.02 6.96 -7.76
N PRO A 157 -2.41 8.14 -7.27
CA PRO A 157 -1.90 9.42 -7.81
C PRO A 157 -0.39 9.55 -7.69
N ALA A 158 0.23 9.07 -6.60
CA ALA A 158 1.67 9.04 -6.47
C ALA A 158 2.31 8.08 -7.49
N LEU A 159 1.74 6.89 -7.71
CA LEU A 159 2.19 5.96 -8.73
C LEU A 159 2.10 6.55 -10.15
N LYS A 160 1.06 7.33 -10.43
CA LYS A 160 0.89 8.00 -11.73
C LYS A 160 2.04 8.97 -12.03
N ARG A 161 2.60 9.64 -11.00
CA ARG A 161 3.80 10.48 -11.15
C ARG A 161 5.03 9.67 -11.53
N ILE A 162 5.11 8.40 -11.12
CA ILE A 162 6.19 7.46 -11.47
C ILE A 162 5.97 6.87 -12.89
N GLY A 163 4.80 7.10 -13.50
CA GLY A 163 4.46 6.56 -14.83
C GLY A 163 3.66 5.28 -14.80
N ILE A 164 3.05 4.95 -13.65
CA ILE A 164 2.21 3.77 -13.45
C ILE A 164 0.75 4.22 -13.48
N ASP A 165 -0.03 3.70 -14.41
CA ASP A 165 -1.46 3.99 -14.54
C ASP A 165 -2.29 2.81 -14.02
N ALA A 166 -2.98 3.05 -12.92
CA ALA A 166 -3.90 2.10 -12.32
C ALA A 166 -5.08 2.85 -11.68
N SER A 167 -6.21 2.19 -11.59
CA SER A 167 -7.42 2.74 -10.97
C SER A 167 -8.06 1.71 -10.05
N VAL A 168 -8.79 2.20 -9.06
CA VAL A 168 -9.62 1.38 -8.18
C VAL A 168 -11.03 1.94 -8.12
N GLU A 169 -12.00 1.04 -8.00
CA GLU A 169 -13.40 1.35 -7.75
C GLU A 169 -13.89 0.52 -6.56
N LEU A 170 -14.38 1.20 -5.53
CA LEU A 170 -14.92 0.58 -4.34
C LEU A 170 -16.42 0.28 -4.56
N GLU A 171 -16.73 -0.96 -4.95
CA GLU A 171 -18.11 -1.42 -5.09
C GLU A 171 -18.83 -1.49 -3.74
N ARG A 172 -18.13 -1.99 -2.71
CA ARG A 172 -18.67 -2.14 -1.37
C ARG A 172 -17.58 -2.05 -0.31
N PRO A 173 -17.72 -1.17 0.69
CA PRO A 173 -16.81 -1.16 1.83
C PRO A 173 -16.90 -2.43 2.67
N GLY A 174 -15.75 -2.89 3.19
CA GLY A 174 -15.63 -4.01 4.11
C GLY A 174 -14.79 -3.66 5.31
N PHE A 175 -15.29 -4.00 6.51
CA PHE A 175 -14.70 -3.64 7.79
C PHE A 175 -14.33 -4.88 8.59
N PHE A 176 -13.34 -4.74 9.48
CA PHE A 176 -13.07 -5.77 10.48
C PHE A 176 -14.17 -5.76 11.56
N PRO A 177 -14.65 -6.94 12.06
CA PRO A 177 -14.22 -8.28 11.72
C PRO A 177 -15.00 -8.96 10.58
N ALA A 178 -16.06 -8.34 10.05
CA ALA A 178 -16.95 -8.96 9.08
C ALA A 178 -16.35 -9.15 7.68
N GLY A 179 -15.55 -8.19 7.21
CA GLY A 179 -15.03 -8.21 5.85
C GLY A 179 -16.11 -7.88 4.81
N GLY A 180 -16.14 -8.65 3.73
CA GLY A 180 -17.18 -8.60 2.70
C GLY A 180 -17.13 -7.37 1.79
N GLY A 181 -16.09 -6.55 1.88
CA GLY A 181 -15.85 -5.47 0.94
C GLY A 181 -15.46 -5.99 -0.44
N ILE A 182 -15.73 -5.21 -1.47
CA ILE A 182 -15.39 -5.51 -2.87
C ILE A 182 -14.70 -4.30 -3.47
N LEU A 183 -13.48 -4.53 -3.94
CA LEU A 183 -12.65 -3.54 -4.62
C LEU A 183 -12.33 -4.06 -6.02
N HIS A 184 -12.64 -3.30 -7.04
CA HIS A 184 -12.20 -3.53 -8.41
C HIS A 184 -10.95 -2.71 -8.68
N ALA A 185 -9.99 -3.29 -9.41
CA ALA A 185 -8.82 -2.55 -9.86
C ALA A 185 -8.54 -2.83 -11.33
N THR A 186 -8.08 -1.81 -12.03
CA THR A 186 -7.55 -1.92 -13.39
C THR A 186 -6.11 -1.46 -13.38
N VAL A 187 -5.22 -2.24 -14.00
CA VAL A 187 -3.79 -1.97 -14.07
C VAL A 187 -3.39 -1.92 -15.52
N ALA A 188 -2.95 -0.78 -16.00
CA ALA A 188 -2.43 -0.63 -17.35
C ALA A 188 -0.93 -1.00 -17.41
N PRO A 189 -0.43 -1.46 -18.58
CA PRO A 189 1.00 -1.59 -18.81
C PRO A 189 1.73 -0.27 -18.57
N ALA A 190 2.80 -0.29 -17.79
CA ALA A 190 3.67 0.86 -17.64
C ALA A 190 4.67 0.91 -18.81
N THR A 191 4.42 1.78 -19.77
CA THR A 191 5.24 1.92 -20.97
C THR A 191 6.55 2.66 -20.74
N ALA A 192 6.57 3.57 -19.76
CA ALA A 192 7.75 4.36 -19.40
C ALA A 192 7.69 4.72 -17.91
N LEU A 193 8.42 3.98 -17.11
CA LEU A 193 8.68 4.38 -15.72
C LEU A 193 9.67 5.55 -15.70
N ARG A 194 9.49 6.44 -14.73
CA ARG A 194 10.32 7.65 -14.59
C ARG A 194 10.63 7.94 -13.12
N HIS A 195 11.75 8.56 -12.90
CA HIS A 195 12.07 9.11 -11.60
C HIS A 195 11.01 10.13 -11.19
N ALA A 196 10.60 10.08 -9.94
CA ALA A 196 9.65 11.02 -9.38
C ALA A 196 10.18 11.58 -8.06
N GLU A 197 9.98 12.87 -7.87
CA GLU A 197 10.34 13.56 -6.63
C GLU A 197 9.09 14.04 -5.91
N PHE A 198 9.00 13.74 -4.61
CA PHE A 198 7.96 14.17 -3.69
C PHE A 198 8.63 14.98 -2.58
N LEU A 199 9.13 16.16 -2.94
CA LEU A 199 9.91 17.04 -2.06
C LEU A 199 9.10 18.24 -1.57
N ASP A 200 8.07 18.61 -2.33
CA ASP A 200 7.19 19.75 -2.06
C ASP A 200 5.74 19.32 -2.33
N ARG A 201 4.88 19.51 -1.34
CA ARG A 201 3.44 19.24 -1.46
C ARG A 201 2.65 20.41 -2.05
N GLY A 202 3.27 21.60 -2.15
CA GLY A 202 2.63 22.81 -2.62
C GLY A 202 1.68 23.44 -1.59
N ALA A 203 0.94 24.46 -2.01
CA ALA A 203 -0.02 25.15 -1.16
C ALA A 203 -1.19 24.25 -0.76
N LEU A 204 -1.67 24.38 0.48
CA LEU A 204 -2.88 23.71 0.96
C LEU A 204 -4.09 24.20 0.18
N GLN A 205 -4.85 23.29 -0.41
CA GLN A 205 -6.07 23.59 -1.20
C GLN A 205 -7.35 23.30 -0.43
N SER A 206 -7.46 22.11 0.17
CA SER A 206 -8.64 21.74 0.94
C SER A 206 -8.35 20.69 2.00
N ILE A 207 -9.18 20.66 3.04
CA ILE A 207 -9.26 19.56 4.00
C ILE A 207 -10.71 19.11 4.04
N GLU A 208 -10.95 17.82 3.87
CA GLU A 208 -12.28 17.21 3.90
C GLU A 208 -12.30 16.02 4.86
N ALA A 209 -13.38 15.85 5.59
CA ALA A 209 -13.58 14.73 6.50
C ALA A 209 -14.78 13.89 6.08
N VAL A 210 -14.60 12.56 6.11
CA VAL A 210 -15.68 11.60 5.81
C VAL A 210 -15.78 10.58 6.94
N ALA A 211 -16.92 10.50 7.60
CA ALA A 211 -17.25 9.40 8.51
C ALA A 211 -18.03 8.34 7.74
N LEU A 212 -17.42 7.17 7.56
CA LEU A 212 -17.99 6.01 6.86
C LEU A 212 -18.46 4.99 7.89
N LEU A 213 -19.78 4.78 7.97
CA LEU A 213 -20.40 3.90 8.96
C LEU A 213 -21.14 2.75 8.30
N SER A 214 -21.06 1.57 8.90
CA SER A 214 -21.78 0.37 8.52
C SER A 214 -22.44 -0.24 9.75
N GLY A 215 -23.76 -0.36 9.77
CA GLY A 215 -24.50 -1.00 10.87
C GLY A 215 -24.33 -0.33 12.24
N LEU A 216 -23.95 0.94 12.28
CA LEU A 216 -23.77 1.76 13.48
C LEU A 216 -24.66 3.00 13.44
N SER A 217 -24.90 3.61 14.62
CA SER A 217 -25.66 4.86 14.72
C SER A 217 -24.93 6.01 14.04
N SER A 218 -25.68 6.85 13.31
CA SER A 218 -25.13 8.09 12.68
C SER A 218 -24.48 9.02 13.70
N SER A 219 -24.98 9.03 14.94
CA SER A 219 -24.45 9.87 16.02
C SER A 219 -22.97 9.66 16.31
N ILE A 220 -22.40 8.47 15.96
CA ILE A 220 -20.96 8.20 16.09
C ILE A 220 -20.21 9.07 15.08
N GLY A 221 -20.57 8.99 13.81
CA GLY A 221 -19.91 9.75 12.75
C GLY A 221 -20.16 11.26 12.87
N GLU A 222 -21.33 11.68 13.33
CA GLU A 222 -21.64 13.10 13.60
C GLU A 222 -20.67 13.67 14.64
N ARG A 223 -20.41 12.96 15.75
CA ARG A 223 -19.48 13.38 16.80
C ARG A 223 -18.02 13.36 16.31
N GLU A 224 -17.64 12.37 15.51
CA GLU A 224 -16.33 12.32 14.87
C GLU A 224 -16.11 13.52 13.96
N LEU A 225 -17.07 13.82 13.08
CA LEU A 225 -17.01 14.93 12.15
C LEU A 225 -17.01 16.27 12.88
N GLN A 226 -17.84 16.44 13.92
CA GLN A 226 -17.84 17.63 14.75
C GLN A 226 -16.48 17.87 15.40
N THR A 227 -15.84 16.81 15.90
CA THR A 227 -14.49 16.88 16.49
C THR A 227 -13.45 17.32 15.47
N LEU A 228 -13.42 16.72 14.27
CA LEU A 228 -12.51 17.12 13.20
C LEU A 228 -12.81 18.53 12.69
N GLY A 229 -14.10 18.88 12.53
CA GLY A 229 -14.55 20.22 12.15
C GLY A 229 -14.00 21.29 13.09
N ALA A 230 -14.10 21.07 14.39
CA ALA A 230 -13.56 21.99 15.39
C ALA A 230 -12.01 22.05 15.38
N ARG A 231 -11.35 20.89 15.19
CA ARG A 231 -9.87 20.80 15.20
C ARG A 231 -9.20 21.46 14.01
N PHE A 232 -9.84 21.48 12.85
CA PHE A 232 -9.30 22.03 11.60
C PHE A 232 -10.07 23.25 11.09
N ALA A 233 -11.04 23.76 11.86
CA ALA A 233 -11.93 24.86 11.47
C ALA A 233 -12.61 24.61 10.11
N LEU A 234 -13.13 23.36 9.91
CA LEU A 234 -13.75 22.98 8.65
C LEU A 234 -15.19 23.51 8.56
N PRO A 235 -15.63 23.99 7.39
CA PRO A 235 -17.02 24.30 7.15
C PRO A 235 -17.87 23.02 7.07
N GLU A 236 -19.17 23.10 7.33
CA GLU A 236 -20.08 21.95 7.23
C GLU A 236 -20.04 21.27 5.86
N THR A 237 -19.79 22.03 4.81
CA THR A 237 -19.67 21.52 3.43
C THR A 237 -18.46 20.61 3.21
N ALA A 238 -17.49 20.58 4.13
CA ALA A 238 -16.32 19.70 4.10
C ALA A 238 -16.48 18.46 5.02
N LEU A 239 -17.65 18.31 5.68
CA LEU A 239 -17.94 17.22 6.61
C LEU A 239 -18.99 16.28 6.01
N HIS A 240 -18.64 15.04 5.76
CA HIS A 240 -19.49 14.09 5.04
C HIS A 240 -19.77 12.83 5.87
N LEU A 241 -21.03 12.61 6.20
CA LEU A 241 -21.48 11.35 6.81
C LEU A 241 -21.98 10.40 5.74
N ARG A 242 -21.41 9.19 5.66
CA ARG A 242 -21.80 8.14 4.72
C ARG A 242 -22.21 6.88 5.45
N GLN A 243 -23.46 6.45 5.24
CA GLN A 243 -23.98 5.18 5.72
C GLN A 243 -23.88 4.12 4.64
N VAL A 244 -23.17 3.03 4.93
CA VAL A 244 -23.04 1.87 4.03
C VAL A 244 -24.31 1.02 4.10
N ARG A 245 -24.95 0.81 2.94
CA ARG A 245 -26.14 -0.03 2.83
C ARG A 245 -26.06 -0.89 1.56
N PRO A 246 -26.35 -2.22 1.64
CA PRO A 246 -26.62 -2.99 2.86
C PRO A 246 -25.36 -3.14 3.72
N SER A 247 -25.54 -3.23 5.05
CA SER A 247 -24.47 -3.51 6.00
C SER A 247 -24.25 -5.02 6.09
N ILE A 248 -22.99 -5.48 6.01
CA ILE A 248 -22.60 -6.87 6.26
C ILE A 248 -22.24 -7.07 7.73
N GLY A 249 -21.86 -5.99 8.42
CA GLY A 249 -21.51 -5.97 9.83
C GLY A 249 -21.15 -4.58 10.30
N PRO A 250 -20.98 -4.38 11.61
CA PRO A 250 -20.61 -3.08 12.15
C PRO A 250 -19.23 -2.66 11.67
N GLY A 251 -19.10 -1.40 11.29
CA GLY A 251 -17.83 -0.83 10.85
C GLY A 251 -17.86 0.70 10.91
N ASN A 252 -16.69 1.24 11.23
CA ASN A 252 -16.47 2.69 11.25
C ASN A 252 -15.06 2.97 10.71
N ALA A 253 -14.98 3.86 9.74
CA ALA A 253 -13.73 4.47 9.28
C ALA A 253 -13.94 5.98 9.17
N LEU A 254 -13.05 6.73 9.79
CA LEU A 254 -13.00 8.17 9.72
C LEU A 254 -11.83 8.57 8.82
N LEU A 255 -12.13 9.26 7.74
CA LEU A 255 -11.17 9.68 6.74
C LEU A 255 -10.94 11.19 6.84
N LEU A 256 -9.69 11.61 6.81
CA LEU A 256 -9.32 13.01 6.66
C LEU A 256 -8.43 13.13 5.42
N ARG A 257 -8.96 13.77 4.39
CA ARG A 257 -8.26 14.02 3.13
C ARG A 257 -7.70 15.44 3.16
N VAL A 258 -6.37 15.56 3.06
CA VAL A 258 -5.66 16.84 3.01
C VAL A 258 -5.08 17.00 1.62
N ARG A 259 -5.64 17.91 0.85
CA ARG A 259 -5.25 18.16 -0.54
C ARG A 259 -4.37 19.39 -0.64
N HIS A 260 -3.18 19.19 -1.16
CA HIS A 260 -2.25 20.24 -1.56
C HIS A 260 -2.16 20.30 -3.10
N GLU A 261 -1.49 21.30 -3.61
CA GLU A 261 -1.33 21.51 -5.05
C GLU A 261 -0.66 20.34 -5.77
N HIS A 262 0.35 19.73 -5.14
CA HIS A 262 1.16 18.68 -5.76
C HIS A 262 0.98 17.30 -5.12
N HIS A 263 0.29 17.22 -3.98
CA HIS A 263 0.11 15.97 -3.24
C HIS A 263 -1.19 15.96 -2.44
N THR A 264 -1.81 14.79 -2.38
CA THR A 264 -2.95 14.54 -1.50
C THR A 264 -2.58 13.46 -0.50
N GLU A 265 -2.76 13.73 0.80
CA GLU A 265 -2.60 12.73 1.84
C GLU A 265 -3.96 12.38 2.45
N THR A 266 -4.19 11.08 2.65
CA THR A 266 -5.42 10.56 3.23
C THR A 266 -5.11 9.81 4.51
N PHE A 267 -5.54 10.36 5.63
CA PHE A 267 -5.44 9.74 6.95
C PHE A 267 -6.70 8.95 7.25
N THR A 268 -6.56 7.80 7.92
CA THR A 268 -7.70 6.92 8.23
C THR A 268 -7.68 6.50 9.69
N GLY A 269 -8.68 6.96 10.44
CA GLY A 269 -8.99 6.48 11.78
C GLY A 269 -10.01 5.35 11.74
N HIS A 270 -9.93 4.42 12.67
CA HIS A 270 -10.87 3.30 12.78
C HIS A 270 -11.55 3.31 14.14
N GLY A 271 -12.88 3.16 14.12
CA GLY A 271 -13.65 2.96 15.34
C GLY A 271 -13.33 1.62 15.98
N GLU A 272 -13.05 1.63 17.27
CA GLU A 272 -12.75 0.47 18.06
C GLU A 272 -13.73 0.36 19.24
N ARG A 273 -14.06 -0.88 19.63
CA ARG A 273 -14.94 -1.10 20.77
C ARG A 273 -14.30 -0.56 22.05
N GLY A 274 -15.03 0.29 22.77
CA GLY A 274 -14.53 0.94 24.00
C GLY A 274 -13.78 2.25 23.76
N THR A 275 -13.62 2.70 22.51
CA THR A 275 -13.04 4.00 22.17
C THR A 275 -14.19 4.96 21.78
N SER A 276 -14.21 6.15 22.35
CA SER A 276 -15.22 7.16 21.99
C SER A 276 -14.96 7.73 20.60
N ALA A 277 -16.02 8.22 19.95
CA ALA A 277 -15.95 8.88 18.64
C ALA A 277 -14.95 10.05 18.64
N GLU A 278 -14.97 10.85 19.72
CA GLU A 278 -14.05 11.97 19.88
C GLU A 278 -12.59 11.52 19.96
N ASN A 279 -12.32 10.41 20.68
CA ASN A 279 -10.96 9.88 20.77
C ASN A 279 -10.44 9.33 19.45
N VAL A 280 -11.30 8.70 18.63
CA VAL A 280 -10.93 8.27 17.26
C VAL A 280 -10.58 9.52 16.44
N ALA A 281 -11.42 10.54 16.47
CA ALA A 281 -11.21 11.78 15.73
C ALA A 281 -9.98 12.56 16.22
N MET A 282 -9.72 12.61 17.52
CA MET A 282 -8.54 13.29 18.07
C MET A 282 -7.24 12.63 17.66
N ARG A 283 -7.15 11.28 17.72
CA ARG A 283 -5.95 10.54 17.28
C ARG A 283 -5.66 10.81 15.80
N LEU A 284 -6.69 10.76 14.95
CA LEU A 284 -6.58 11.07 13.52
C LEU A 284 -6.13 12.51 13.29
N ALA A 285 -6.72 13.46 14.04
CA ALA A 285 -6.34 14.87 13.95
C ALA A 285 -4.90 15.12 14.39
N ASP A 286 -4.43 14.46 15.43
CA ASP A 286 -3.06 14.62 15.92
C ASP A 286 -2.03 14.05 14.91
N GLU A 287 -2.32 12.91 14.28
CA GLU A 287 -1.51 12.34 13.20
C GLU A 287 -1.42 13.31 12.00
N ALA A 288 -2.56 13.79 11.52
CA ALA A 288 -2.60 14.71 10.39
C ALA A 288 -1.92 16.06 10.71
N ARG A 289 -2.07 16.58 11.93
CA ARG A 289 -1.41 17.81 12.37
C ARG A 289 0.10 17.67 12.51
N ALA A 290 0.58 16.51 12.96
CA ALA A 290 2.01 16.23 13.01
C ALA A 290 2.62 16.30 11.61
N TRP A 291 1.95 15.71 10.61
CA TRP A 291 2.40 15.82 9.22
C TRP A 291 2.25 17.24 8.68
N LEU A 292 1.13 17.92 8.92
CA LEU A 292 0.93 19.32 8.48
C LEU A 292 1.95 20.29 9.08
N GLY A 293 2.35 20.05 10.34
CA GLY A 293 3.37 20.83 11.04
C GLY A 293 4.81 20.55 10.59
N SER A 294 5.03 19.47 9.86
CA SER A 294 6.29 19.20 9.16
C SER A 294 6.22 19.77 7.75
N ASP A 295 7.34 20.10 7.14
CA ASP A 295 7.39 20.46 5.72
C ASP A 295 7.58 19.25 4.81
N ALA A 296 7.43 18.03 5.35
CA ALA A 296 7.56 16.80 4.59
C ALA A 296 6.42 16.63 3.57
N CYS A 297 6.75 16.18 2.37
CA CYS A 297 5.79 16.03 1.30
C CYS A 297 4.84 14.84 1.56
N VAL A 298 5.36 13.68 1.96
CA VAL A 298 4.56 12.46 2.17
C VAL A 298 4.51 12.10 3.64
N ALA A 299 3.38 11.55 4.10
CA ALA A 299 3.25 11.02 5.45
C ALA A 299 3.94 9.65 5.60
N GLU A 300 4.07 9.19 6.84
CA GLU A 300 4.81 7.96 7.19
C GLU A 300 4.30 6.74 6.41
N HIS A 301 2.97 6.58 6.29
CA HIS A 301 2.38 5.41 5.65
C HIS A 301 2.60 5.34 4.13
N LEU A 302 2.70 6.47 3.44
CA LEU A 302 3.03 6.49 2.03
C LEU A 302 4.53 6.26 1.79
N SER A 303 5.37 6.72 2.72
CA SER A 303 6.82 6.71 2.56
C SER A 303 7.41 5.31 2.33
N ASP A 304 6.98 4.30 3.07
CA ASP A 304 7.45 2.93 2.89
C ASP A 304 6.87 2.25 1.64
N GLN A 305 5.69 2.69 1.19
CA GLN A 305 5.00 2.16 0.01
C GLN A 305 5.57 2.71 -1.31
N LEU A 306 6.24 3.86 -1.28
CA LEU A 306 6.90 4.45 -2.47
C LEU A 306 8.24 3.78 -2.80
N LEU A 307 8.91 3.14 -1.83
CA LEU A 307 10.25 2.58 -2.05
C LEU A 307 10.29 1.56 -3.19
N LEU A 308 9.35 0.60 -3.20
CA LEU A 308 9.33 -0.43 -4.25
C LEU A 308 9.04 0.13 -5.64
N PRO A 309 7.99 0.97 -5.86
CA PRO A 309 7.77 1.61 -7.16
C PRO A 309 8.96 2.44 -7.64
N MET A 310 9.59 3.23 -6.76
CA MET A 310 10.76 4.03 -7.11
C MET A 310 11.96 3.16 -7.47
N ALA A 311 12.22 2.08 -6.71
CA ALA A 311 13.29 1.15 -7.01
C ALA A 311 13.10 0.48 -8.37
N LEU A 312 11.87 0.09 -8.71
CA LEU A 312 11.53 -0.49 -10.02
C LEU A 312 11.58 0.54 -11.16
N ALA A 313 11.42 1.83 -10.85
CA ALA A 313 11.55 2.94 -11.81
C ALA A 313 12.98 3.44 -11.97
N GLY A 314 13.95 2.86 -11.26
CA GLY A 314 15.35 3.24 -11.31
C GLY A 314 15.70 4.44 -10.43
N GLY A 315 14.78 4.95 -9.61
CA GLY A 315 15.08 5.98 -8.63
C GLY A 315 13.96 6.98 -8.35
N GLY A 316 14.25 7.88 -7.42
CA GLY A 316 13.36 8.95 -6.99
C GLY A 316 13.74 9.48 -5.61
N ALA A 317 13.01 10.49 -5.14
CA ALA A 317 13.24 11.05 -3.81
C ALA A 317 11.93 11.53 -3.19
N PHE A 318 11.85 11.49 -1.85
CA PHE A 318 10.75 12.08 -1.10
C PHE A 318 11.21 12.60 0.25
N THR A 319 10.40 13.50 0.84
CA THR A 319 10.56 13.91 2.24
C THR A 319 9.45 13.32 3.09
N THR A 320 9.80 12.86 4.32
CA THR A 320 8.88 12.24 5.28
C THR A 320 9.19 12.69 6.71
N PRO A 321 8.21 12.79 7.61
CA PRO A 321 8.46 13.21 8.99
C PRO A 321 9.37 12.25 9.77
N ALA A 322 9.31 10.96 9.47
CA ALA A 322 10.04 9.93 10.22
C ALA A 322 10.49 8.77 9.33
N ILE A 323 11.55 8.09 9.75
CA ILE A 323 12.00 6.83 9.15
C ILE A 323 11.46 5.67 10.00
N SER A 324 10.37 5.06 9.55
CA SER A 324 9.73 3.96 10.26
C SER A 324 10.53 2.65 10.16
N ASP A 325 10.25 1.70 11.05
CA ASP A 325 10.81 0.34 10.96
C ASP A 325 10.36 -0.37 9.68
N HIS A 326 9.17 -0.04 9.19
CA HIS A 326 8.65 -0.54 7.92
C HIS A 326 9.51 -0.04 6.74
N LEU A 327 9.82 1.25 6.69
CA LEU A 327 10.69 1.83 5.68
C LEU A 327 12.08 1.17 5.71
N ARG A 328 12.70 1.06 6.90
CA ARG A 328 14.03 0.44 7.06
C ARG A 328 14.06 -1.02 6.60
N SER A 329 13.06 -1.80 7.01
CA SER A 329 12.99 -3.22 6.65
C SER A 329 12.73 -3.43 5.15
N ASN A 330 11.88 -2.57 4.56
CA ASN A 330 11.56 -2.59 3.14
C ASN A 330 12.79 -2.21 2.29
N ALA A 331 13.51 -1.16 2.68
CA ALA A 331 14.75 -0.74 2.00
C ALA A 331 15.79 -1.87 1.96
N ARG A 332 16.01 -2.56 3.09
CA ARG A 332 16.93 -3.70 3.17
C ARG A 332 16.51 -4.84 2.24
N LEU A 333 15.21 -5.15 2.23
CA LEU A 333 14.69 -6.23 1.39
C LEU A 333 14.80 -5.89 -0.10
N ILE A 334 14.49 -4.66 -0.50
CA ILE A 334 14.61 -4.20 -1.88
C ILE A 334 16.06 -4.33 -2.36
N GLY A 335 17.04 -3.95 -1.54
CA GLY A 335 18.46 -4.09 -1.86
C GLY A 335 18.96 -5.53 -2.02
N GLN A 336 18.21 -6.55 -1.55
CA GLN A 336 18.53 -7.95 -1.81
C GLN A 336 18.12 -8.42 -3.22
N PHE A 337 17.12 -7.77 -3.82
CA PHE A 337 16.58 -8.14 -5.12
C PHE A 337 17.02 -7.21 -6.26
N LEU A 338 17.31 -5.96 -5.94
CA LEU A 338 17.63 -4.93 -6.94
C LEU A 338 18.95 -4.24 -6.59
N PRO A 339 19.79 -3.92 -7.58
CA PRO A 339 21.03 -3.17 -7.37
C PRO A 339 20.75 -1.67 -7.20
N VAL A 340 20.00 -1.32 -6.14
CA VAL A 340 19.63 0.07 -5.83
C VAL A 340 20.14 0.47 -4.46
N GLY A 341 20.64 1.68 -4.33
CA GLY A 341 20.93 2.35 -3.06
C GLY A 341 19.68 3.05 -2.53
N ILE A 342 19.36 2.88 -1.25
CA ILE A 342 18.31 3.64 -0.57
C ILE A 342 18.95 4.30 0.63
N GLU A 343 19.03 5.63 0.58
CA GLU A 343 19.67 6.45 1.60
C GLU A 343 18.68 7.44 2.18
N TRP A 344 18.90 7.85 3.42
CA TRP A 344 18.14 8.91 4.06
C TRP A 344 19.05 9.83 4.84
N ILE A 345 18.78 11.11 4.74
CA ILE A 345 19.46 12.17 5.47
C ILE A 345 18.43 12.97 6.26
N GLU A 346 18.81 13.37 7.46
CA GLU A 346 18.00 14.28 8.25
C GLU A 346 18.04 15.70 7.66
N THR A 347 16.89 16.35 7.67
CA THR A 347 16.70 17.71 7.16
C THR A 347 15.92 18.54 8.21
N PRO A 348 15.89 19.85 8.15
CA PRO A 348 15.07 20.65 9.06
C PRO A 348 13.57 20.28 9.06
N CYS A 349 13.09 19.66 7.97
CA CYS A 349 11.69 19.31 7.73
C CYS A 349 11.38 17.82 7.99
N GLY A 350 12.30 17.07 8.60
CA GLY A 350 12.21 15.62 8.78
C GLY A 350 13.32 14.90 8.04
N TRP A 351 12.99 13.94 7.19
CA TRP A 351 13.95 13.09 6.48
C TRP A 351 13.76 13.18 4.96
N ARG A 352 14.85 13.34 4.24
CA ARG A 352 14.86 13.12 2.79
C ARG A 352 15.35 11.71 2.52
N VAL A 353 14.53 10.93 1.82
CA VAL A 353 14.86 9.58 1.34
C VAL A 353 15.15 9.67 -0.15
N THR A 354 16.26 9.05 -0.58
CA THR A 354 16.67 8.99 -1.98
C THR A 354 16.83 7.53 -2.38
N VAL A 355 16.24 7.15 -3.49
CA VAL A 355 16.39 5.85 -4.15
C VAL A 355 17.19 6.09 -5.42
N ALA A 356 18.32 5.41 -5.61
CA ALA A 356 19.19 5.54 -6.77
C ALA A 356 19.64 4.16 -7.26
N SER A 357 19.69 3.96 -8.59
CA SER A 357 20.21 2.75 -9.26
C SER A 357 21.65 2.93 -9.68
#